data_0b655ad7e01d9e2d5cfbfec78fe9309f
#
_entry.id   0b655ad7e01d9e2d5cfbfec78fe9309f
#
_cell.length_a   1.000
_cell.length_b   1.000
_cell.length_c   1.000
_cell.angle_alpha   90.00
_cell.angle_beta   90.00
_cell.angle_gamma   90.00
#
_symmetry.space_group_name_H-M   'P 1'
#
loop_
_entity.id
_entity.type
_entity.pdbx_description
1 polymer ?
#
loop_
_entity_poly.entity_id
_entity_poly.type
_entity_poly.pdbx_seq_one_letter_code
_entity_poly.pdbx_strand_id
1 'polypeptide(L)'
;MHNIRPHKLFNLVHSASYLERMVQVVLPDKESPVVFDTAILLALAKVVRPRTIFEFGTYIGVQTLNLAVNFPETKIYTLDLDEASLQGLQQDPSDKPLTERHLKYQTQLAFLNTPYEKRITRLYGDSNKYDFSGLANQMDLIYIDGGHDPVTLDSDTKNAFKMISQGNAGCIAWHDHGNPLYPHIPEYLGKLSDSRQLFHIEESWTTFFLQNSEGLVALLKS
;
A
#
# COMPACT_ATOMS: atom_id res chain seq x y z
N MET A 1 3.05 -18.97 -3.79
CA MET A 1 3.18 -17.95 -2.73
C MET A 1 3.98 -18.51 -1.56
N HIS A 2 4.80 -17.70 -0.88
CA HIS A 2 5.56 -18.11 0.29
C HIS A 2 4.99 -17.45 1.54
N ASN A 3 4.73 -18.23 2.58
CA ASN A 3 4.30 -17.69 3.87
C ASN A 3 5.52 -17.31 4.70
N ILE A 4 5.51 -16.11 5.26
CA ILE A 4 6.59 -15.53 6.04
C ILE A 4 6.09 -15.19 7.44
N ARG A 5 6.75 -15.72 8.45
CA ARG A 5 6.45 -15.33 9.83
C ARG A 5 6.85 -13.88 10.09
N PRO A 6 6.02 -13.08 10.78
CA PRO A 6 6.26 -11.65 10.97
C PRO A 6 7.66 -11.32 11.53
N HIS A 7 8.16 -12.12 12.47
CA HIS A 7 9.46 -11.88 13.07
C HIS A 7 10.63 -11.89 12.06
N LYS A 8 10.54 -12.64 10.96
CA LYS A 8 11.58 -12.63 9.92
C LYS A 8 11.69 -11.25 9.26
N LEU A 9 10.56 -10.61 8.93
CA LEU A 9 10.55 -9.26 8.39
C LEU A 9 11.12 -8.25 9.40
N PHE A 10 10.66 -8.29 10.66
CA PHE A 10 11.14 -7.37 11.69
C PHE A 10 12.63 -7.57 12.01
N ASN A 11 13.14 -8.79 11.95
CA ASN A 11 14.58 -9.06 12.09
C ASN A 11 15.40 -8.43 10.97
N LEU A 12 14.89 -8.37 9.73
CA LEU A 12 15.58 -7.65 8.64
C LEU A 12 15.66 -6.15 8.91
N VAL A 13 14.60 -5.54 9.41
CA VAL A 13 14.63 -4.11 9.83
C VAL A 13 15.66 -3.90 10.91
N HIS A 14 15.69 -4.76 11.93
CA HIS A 14 16.64 -4.67 13.03
C HIS A 14 18.09 -4.84 12.57
N SER A 15 18.36 -5.80 11.69
CA SER A 15 19.70 -6.04 11.15
C SER A 15 20.18 -4.95 10.20
N ALA A 16 19.25 -4.32 9.47
CA ALA A 16 19.58 -3.26 8.51
C ALA A 16 19.90 -1.93 9.18
N SER A 17 19.34 -1.65 10.37
CA SER A 17 19.60 -0.39 11.09
C SER A 17 19.25 -0.54 12.58
N TYR A 18 20.24 -0.76 13.38
CA TYR A 18 20.14 -1.00 14.82
C TYR A 18 19.37 0.09 15.61
N LEU A 19 19.30 1.33 15.06
CA LEU A 19 18.68 2.48 15.71
C LEU A 19 17.40 2.96 15.02
N GLU A 20 16.91 2.28 13.99
CA GLU A 20 15.68 2.71 13.32
C GLU A 20 14.45 2.51 14.20
N ARG A 21 13.68 3.58 14.32
CA ARG A 21 12.39 3.58 15.00
C ARG A 21 11.27 3.58 13.98
N MET A 22 10.19 2.88 14.29
CA MET A 22 8.91 3.00 13.59
C MET A 22 7.93 3.70 14.51
N VAL A 23 7.26 4.72 14.00
CA VAL A 23 6.22 5.46 14.71
C VAL A 23 4.90 5.19 14.01
N GLN A 24 3.90 4.76 14.76
CA GLN A 24 2.54 4.64 14.27
C GLN A 24 1.67 5.79 14.76
N VAL A 25 0.97 6.41 13.83
CA VAL A 25 -0.14 7.32 14.12
C VAL A 25 -1.41 6.48 14.08
N VAL A 26 -2.12 6.46 15.20
CA VAL A 26 -3.39 5.75 15.34
C VAL A 26 -4.44 6.75 15.76
N LEU A 27 -5.54 6.83 15.01
CA LEU A 27 -6.69 7.62 15.42
C LEU A 27 -7.47 6.90 16.51
N PRO A 28 -8.10 7.63 17.44
CA PRO A 28 -8.84 7.03 18.55
C PRO A 28 -10.20 6.44 18.14
N ASP A 29 -10.54 6.45 16.87
CA ASP A 29 -11.78 5.89 16.35
C ASP A 29 -11.62 4.44 15.86
N LYS A 30 -12.76 3.79 15.60
CA LYS A 30 -12.80 2.38 15.17
C LYS A 30 -12.27 2.14 13.76
N GLU A 31 -11.93 3.19 13.04
CA GLU A 31 -11.57 3.15 11.63
C GLU A 31 -10.09 3.46 11.39
N SER A 32 -9.30 3.39 12.47
CA SER A 32 -7.85 3.37 12.35
C SER A 32 -7.42 2.13 11.55
N PRO A 33 -6.39 2.27 10.70
CA PRO A 33 -5.84 1.12 9.99
C PRO A 33 -5.43 0.02 10.97
N VAL A 34 -5.50 -1.21 10.52
CA VAL A 34 -5.12 -2.37 11.34
C VAL A 34 -3.67 -2.17 11.79
N VAL A 35 -3.47 -2.01 13.09
CA VAL A 35 -2.17 -1.62 13.70
C VAL A 35 -1.04 -2.55 13.26
N PHE A 36 -1.33 -3.85 13.16
CA PHE A 36 -0.34 -4.84 12.79
C PHE A 36 0.06 -4.73 11.31
N ASP A 37 -0.91 -4.57 10.40
CA ASP A 37 -0.62 -4.42 8.97
C ASP A 37 0.10 -3.10 8.68
N THR A 38 -0.22 -2.03 9.40
CA THR A 38 0.55 -0.80 9.36
C THR A 38 2.01 -1.03 9.77
N ALA A 39 2.26 -1.78 10.85
CA ALA A 39 3.64 -2.11 11.27
C ALA A 39 4.39 -2.92 10.20
N ILE A 40 3.71 -3.85 9.54
CA ILE A 40 4.27 -4.63 8.44
C ILE A 40 4.62 -3.74 7.25
N LEU A 41 3.71 -2.86 6.82
CA LEU A 41 3.97 -1.94 5.72
C LEU A 41 5.15 -1.01 6.02
N LEU A 42 5.22 -0.47 7.23
CA LEU A 42 6.37 0.34 7.67
C LEU A 42 7.67 -0.46 7.68
N ALA A 43 7.64 -1.73 8.11
CA ALA A 43 8.80 -2.60 8.08
C ALA A 43 9.26 -2.90 6.64
N LEU A 44 8.34 -3.20 5.72
CA LEU A 44 8.65 -3.35 4.29
C LEU A 44 9.30 -2.09 3.73
N ALA A 45 8.73 -0.93 4.03
CA ALA A 45 9.29 0.36 3.60
C ALA A 45 10.67 0.62 4.22
N LYS A 46 10.93 0.24 5.49
CA LYS A 46 12.26 0.33 6.11
C LYS A 46 13.31 -0.56 5.40
N VAL A 47 12.90 -1.73 4.94
CA VAL A 47 13.76 -2.66 4.20
C VAL A 47 14.06 -2.13 2.79
N VAL A 48 13.05 -1.62 2.09
CA VAL A 48 13.16 -1.12 0.71
C VAL A 48 13.81 0.26 0.64
N ARG A 49 13.60 1.12 1.65
CA ARG A 49 14.07 2.52 1.71
C ARG A 49 13.63 3.35 0.51
N PRO A 50 12.33 3.48 0.30
CA PRO A 50 11.78 4.13 -0.88
C PRO A 50 12.06 5.63 -0.89
N ARG A 51 12.40 6.18 -2.07
CA ARG A 51 12.41 7.62 -2.34
C ARG A 51 11.04 8.10 -2.79
N THR A 52 10.28 7.19 -3.39
CA THR A 52 8.95 7.44 -3.92
C THR A 52 7.99 6.32 -3.51
N ILE A 53 6.84 6.72 -3.00
CA ILE A 53 5.76 5.80 -2.61
C ILE A 53 4.51 6.17 -3.40
N PHE A 54 3.78 5.17 -3.87
CA PHE A 54 2.43 5.32 -4.39
C PHE A 54 1.44 4.50 -3.56
N GLU A 55 0.31 5.10 -3.24
CA GLU A 55 -0.78 4.47 -2.48
C GLU A 55 -2.06 4.54 -3.31
N PHE A 56 -2.67 3.39 -3.57
CA PHE A 56 -4.03 3.27 -4.04
C PHE A 56 -4.96 3.22 -2.83
N GLY A 57 -5.89 4.17 -2.72
CA GLY A 57 -6.76 4.32 -1.56
C GLY A 57 -6.17 5.23 -0.48
N THR A 58 -6.57 6.51 -0.48
CA THR A 58 -6.19 7.48 0.56
C THR A 58 -7.06 7.35 1.80
N TYR A 59 -8.34 7.03 1.60
CA TYR A 59 -9.39 6.98 2.62
C TYR A 59 -9.39 8.26 3.48
N ILE A 60 -9.12 8.15 4.79
CA ILE A 60 -9.00 9.30 5.71
C ILE A 60 -7.55 9.77 5.90
N GLY A 61 -6.60 9.21 5.17
CA GLY A 61 -5.20 9.65 5.09
C GLY A 61 -4.30 9.21 6.26
N VAL A 62 -4.75 8.28 7.10
CA VAL A 62 -3.94 7.82 8.26
C VAL A 62 -2.75 6.99 7.81
N GLN A 63 -2.94 6.09 6.85
CA GLN A 63 -1.83 5.28 6.34
C GLN A 63 -0.82 6.13 5.58
N THR A 64 -1.28 7.06 4.75
CA THR A 64 -0.44 8.09 4.10
C THR A 64 0.39 8.87 5.13
N LEU A 65 -0.23 9.30 6.25
CA LEU A 65 0.46 10.00 7.33
C LEU A 65 1.50 9.10 8.02
N ASN A 66 1.18 7.83 8.28
CA ASN A 66 2.13 6.87 8.85
C ASN A 66 3.40 6.74 7.99
N LEU A 67 3.23 6.60 6.67
CA LEU A 67 4.35 6.59 5.73
C LEU A 67 5.14 7.90 5.77
N ALA A 68 4.46 9.04 5.75
CA ALA A 68 5.10 10.36 5.76
C ALA A 68 5.89 10.65 7.04
N VAL A 69 5.41 10.21 8.21
CA VAL A 69 6.10 10.37 9.50
C VAL A 69 7.41 9.57 9.53
N ASN A 70 7.37 8.34 9.02
CA ASN A 70 8.49 7.41 9.13
C ASN A 70 9.57 7.61 8.05
N PHE A 71 9.23 8.28 6.94
CA PHE A 71 10.12 8.46 5.78
C PHE A 71 10.21 9.94 5.39
N PRO A 72 11.02 10.74 6.12
CA PRO A 72 11.03 12.21 6.00
C PRO A 72 11.53 12.73 4.63
N GLU A 73 12.29 11.93 3.88
CA GLU A 73 12.83 12.32 2.58
C GLU A 73 12.03 11.76 1.39
N THR A 74 10.98 10.97 1.67
CA THR A 74 10.22 10.27 0.65
C THR A 74 9.10 11.14 0.11
N LYS A 75 8.90 11.14 -1.22
CA LYS A 75 7.72 11.68 -1.89
C LYS A 75 6.62 10.63 -1.90
N ILE A 76 5.42 11.03 -1.54
CA ILE A 76 4.26 10.14 -1.48
C ILE A 76 3.20 10.64 -2.46
N TYR A 77 2.72 9.76 -3.30
CA TYR A 77 1.54 9.96 -4.14
C TYR A 77 0.43 9.08 -3.57
N THR A 78 -0.77 9.63 -3.43
CA THR A 78 -1.94 8.87 -2.98
C THR A 78 -3.12 9.20 -3.87
N LEU A 79 -3.79 8.18 -4.37
CA LEU A 79 -4.93 8.29 -5.28
C LEU A 79 -6.20 7.81 -4.61
N ASP A 80 -7.25 8.61 -4.71
CA ASP A 80 -8.59 8.19 -4.28
C ASP A 80 -9.67 8.88 -5.15
N LEU A 81 -10.90 8.46 -4.98
CA LEU A 81 -12.04 8.99 -5.69
C LEU A 81 -12.34 10.44 -5.31
N ASP A 82 -12.87 11.19 -6.25
CA ASP A 82 -13.56 12.45 -6.01
C ASP A 82 -15.04 12.34 -6.44
N GLU A 83 -15.83 13.35 -6.18
CA GLU A 83 -17.26 13.36 -6.56
C GLU A 83 -17.47 13.15 -8.07
N ALA A 84 -16.56 13.68 -8.90
CA ALA A 84 -16.65 13.54 -10.35
C ALA A 84 -16.43 12.09 -10.81
N SER A 85 -15.62 11.34 -10.08
CA SER A 85 -15.28 9.94 -10.39
C SER A 85 -16.41 8.96 -10.07
N LEU A 86 -17.42 9.39 -9.31
CA LEU A 86 -18.55 8.52 -8.93
C LEU A 86 -19.49 8.22 -10.12
N GLN A 87 -19.46 9.03 -11.16
CA GLN A 87 -20.34 8.84 -12.30
C GLN A 87 -19.98 7.55 -13.06
N GLY A 88 -20.88 6.57 -13.01
CA GLY A 88 -20.68 5.27 -13.65
C GLY A 88 -19.68 4.35 -12.94
N LEU A 89 -19.30 4.68 -11.70
CA LEU A 89 -18.44 3.86 -10.89
C LEU A 89 -19.12 2.53 -10.55
N GLN A 90 -18.43 1.43 -10.82
CA GLN A 90 -18.75 0.11 -10.29
C GLN A 90 -17.78 -0.20 -9.15
N GLN A 91 -18.32 -0.54 -7.99
CA GLN A 91 -17.50 -0.86 -6.82
C GLN A 91 -18.14 -2.00 -6.02
N ASP A 92 -17.36 -2.69 -5.22
CA ASP A 92 -17.89 -3.65 -4.26
C ASP A 92 -18.88 -2.96 -3.32
N PRO A 93 -20.04 -3.57 -3.01
CA PRO A 93 -21.01 -2.97 -2.09
C PRO A 93 -20.42 -2.62 -0.72
N SER A 94 -19.43 -3.35 -0.23
CA SER A 94 -18.76 -3.08 1.04
C SER A 94 -17.85 -1.84 0.99
N ASP A 95 -17.44 -1.38 -0.20
CA ASP A 95 -16.63 -0.18 -0.37
C ASP A 95 -17.46 1.12 -0.29
N LYS A 96 -18.79 1.06 -0.49
CA LYS A 96 -19.63 2.25 -0.48
C LYS A 96 -19.51 3.09 0.80
N PRO A 97 -19.60 2.50 2.01
CA PRO A 97 -19.41 3.27 3.24
C PRO A 97 -18.02 3.90 3.35
N LEU A 98 -16.98 3.23 2.84
CA LEU A 98 -15.61 3.74 2.84
C LEU A 98 -15.49 4.94 1.89
N THR A 99 -16.04 4.83 0.68
CA THR A 99 -16.09 5.91 -0.31
C THR A 99 -16.86 7.12 0.21
N GLU A 100 -18.05 6.92 0.77
CA GLU A 100 -18.85 8.00 1.37
C GLU A 100 -18.09 8.69 2.50
N ARG A 101 -17.40 7.94 3.33
CA ARG A 101 -16.58 8.48 4.41
C ARG A 101 -15.37 9.25 3.86
N HIS A 102 -14.66 8.72 2.88
CA HIS A 102 -13.57 9.42 2.23
C HIS A 102 -14.03 10.78 1.69
N LEU A 103 -15.08 10.82 0.89
CA LEU A 103 -15.62 12.05 0.31
C LEU A 103 -16.05 13.06 1.37
N LYS A 104 -16.68 12.59 2.44
CA LYS A 104 -17.06 13.44 3.58
C LYS A 104 -15.86 14.10 4.24
N TYR A 105 -14.74 13.39 4.36
CA TYR A 105 -13.56 13.85 5.09
C TYR A 105 -12.38 14.27 4.19
N GLN A 106 -12.55 14.31 2.87
CA GLN A 106 -11.47 14.64 1.92
C GLN A 106 -10.80 16.01 2.15
N THR A 107 -11.44 16.92 2.88
CA THR A 107 -10.88 18.21 3.31
C THR A 107 -10.26 18.17 4.70
N GLN A 108 -10.30 17.02 5.39
CA GLN A 108 -9.85 16.82 6.77
C GLN A 108 -8.96 15.57 6.90
N LEU A 109 -8.27 15.17 5.81
CA LEU A 109 -7.38 14.00 5.83
C LEU A 109 -6.30 14.16 6.91
N ALA A 110 -5.92 13.06 7.55
CA ALA A 110 -5.03 13.04 8.71
C ALA A 110 -3.69 13.76 8.52
N PHE A 111 -3.19 13.84 7.29
CA PHE A 111 -1.93 14.51 6.98
C PHE A 111 -2.08 16.01 6.65
N LEU A 112 -3.30 16.53 6.43
CA LEU A 112 -3.51 17.95 6.12
C LEU A 112 -3.16 18.83 7.32
N ASN A 113 -2.60 20.00 7.04
CA ASN A 113 -2.10 20.94 8.05
C ASN A 113 -1.00 20.37 8.95
N THR A 114 -0.35 19.28 8.54
CA THR A 114 0.84 18.73 9.21
C THR A 114 2.11 19.17 8.48
N PRO A 115 3.29 19.11 9.12
CA PRO A 115 4.58 19.36 8.46
C PRO A 115 4.88 18.42 7.29
N TYR A 116 4.17 17.30 7.20
CA TYR A 116 4.36 16.24 6.22
C TYR A 116 3.60 16.47 4.91
N GLU A 117 2.53 17.27 4.93
CA GLU A 117 1.64 17.52 3.79
C GLU A 117 2.39 17.91 2.50
N LYS A 118 3.42 18.75 2.62
CA LYS A 118 4.19 19.27 1.47
C LYS A 118 4.88 18.19 0.63
N ARG A 119 5.00 16.95 1.14
CA ARG A 119 5.61 15.81 0.46
C ARG A 119 4.59 14.80 -0.07
N ILE A 120 3.32 15.07 0.17
CA ILE A 120 2.20 14.23 -0.23
C ILE A 120 1.49 14.89 -1.40
N THR A 121 1.47 14.20 -2.53
CA THR A 121 0.71 14.61 -3.72
C THR A 121 -0.58 13.82 -3.75
N ARG A 122 -1.70 14.52 -3.58
CA ARG A 122 -3.03 13.92 -3.73
C ARG A 122 -3.41 13.88 -5.19
N LEU A 123 -3.82 12.72 -5.64
CA LEU A 123 -4.37 12.46 -6.95
C LEU A 123 -5.85 12.07 -6.79
N TYR A 124 -6.66 12.43 -7.77
CA TYR A 124 -8.09 12.15 -7.72
C TYR A 124 -8.53 11.47 -9.01
N GLY A 125 -9.36 10.46 -8.88
CA GLY A 125 -9.91 9.75 -10.02
C GLY A 125 -10.23 8.28 -9.71
N ASP A 126 -11.00 7.67 -10.59
CA ASP A 126 -11.21 6.23 -10.67
C ASP A 126 -9.92 5.58 -11.19
N SER A 127 -9.26 4.74 -10.39
CA SER A 127 -7.98 4.09 -10.75
C SER A 127 -8.10 3.23 -12.00
N ASN A 128 -9.30 2.74 -12.33
CA ASN A 128 -9.53 2.01 -13.58
C ASN A 128 -9.40 2.88 -14.83
N LYS A 129 -9.51 4.20 -14.69
CA LYS A 129 -9.49 5.18 -15.79
C LYS A 129 -8.34 6.17 -15.70
N TYR A 130 -7.64 6.22 -14.57
CA TYR A 130 -6.55 7.17 -14.33
C TYR A 130 -5.36 6.90 -15.25
N ASP A 131 -4.77 7.95 -15.81
CA ASP A 131 -3.57 7.84 -16.64
C ASP A 131 -2.30 7.81 -15.78
N PHE A 132 -1.74 6.65 -15.60
CA PHE A 132 -0.48 6.41 -14.87
C PHE A 132 0.78 6.57 -15.73
N SER A 133 0.68 6.97 -17.00
CA SER A 133 1.84 7.01 -17.90
C SER A 133 2.97 7.92 -17.40
N GLY A 134 2.62 9.03 -16.75
CA GLY A 134 3.56 9.94 -16.11
C GLY A 134 4.26 9.41 -14.87
N LEU A 135 3.84 8.25 -14.35
CA LEU A 135 4.40 7.61 -13.15
C LEU A 135 5.13 6.29 -13.46
N ALA A 136 5.21 5.91 -14.75
CA ALA A 136 5.84 4.67 -15.17
C ALA A 136 7.31 4.58 -14.72
N ASN A 137 7.70 3.44 -14.13
CA ASN A 137 9.06 3.14 -13.64
C ASN A 137 9.61 4.14 -12.60
N GLN A 138 8.75 4.80 -11.81
CA GLN A 138 9.17 5.85 -10.87
C GLN A 138 8.94 5.51 -9.40
N MET A 139 8.22 4.45 -9.08
CA MET A 139 7.85 4.13 -7.70
C MET A 139 8.77 3.05 -7.11
N ASP A 140 9.25 3.28 -5.90
CA ASP A 140 10.06 2.30 -5.17
C ASP A 140 9.18 1.43 -4.24
N LEU A 141 8.07 1.97 -3.72
CA LEU A 141 7.06 1.24 -2.97
C LEU A 141 5.67 1.59 -3.52
N ILE A 142 4.85 0.58 -3.73
CA ILE A 142 3.45 0.75 -4.10
C ILE A 142 2.60 -0.03 -3.11
N TYR A 143 1.62 0.63 -2.51
CA TYR A 143 0.65 0.03 -1.61
C TYR A 143 -0.73 0.02 -2.27
N ILE A 144 -1.32 -1.15 -2.39
CA ILE A 144 -2.64 -1.36 -3.00
C ILE A 144 -3.63 -1.66 -1.87
N ASP A 145 -4.44 -0.66 -1.55
CA ASP A 145 -5.45 -0.65 -0.48
C ASP A 145 -6.65 0.21 -0.93
N GLY A 146 -7.00 0.10 -2.21
CA GLY A 146 -8.05 0.87 -2.88
C GLY A 146 -9.35 0.09 -3.00
N GLY A 147 -10.00 0.19 -4.19
CA GLY A 147 -11.24 -0.55 -4.45
C GLY A 147 -11.02 -2.07 -4.45
N HIS A 148 -11.95 -2.79 -3.80
CA HIS A 148 -11.81 -4.22 -3.55
C HIS A 148 -12.52 -5.11 -4.58
N ASP A 149 -13.21 -4.54 -5.57
CA ASP A 149 -13.78 -5.37 -6.63
C ASP A 149 -12.70 -6.00 -7.53
N PRO A 150 -12.96 -7.17 -8.14
CA PRO A 150 -11.95 -7.90 -8.90
C PRO A 150 -11.36 -7.12 -10.09
N VAL A 151 -12.14 -6.19 -10.68
CA VAL A 151 -11.69 -5.41 -11.84
C VAL A 151 -10.70 -4.36 -11.38
N THR A 152 -11.01 -3.65 -10.31
CA THR A 152 -10.14 -2.63 -9.72
C THR A 152 -8.85 -3.26 -9.18
N LEU A 153 -8.93 -4.37 -8.45
CA LEU A 153 -7.75 -5.09 -7.97
C LEU A 153 -6.80 -5.49 -9.11
N ASP A 154 -7.34 -6.02 -10.21
CA ASP A 154 -6.54 -6.41 -11.38
C ASP A 154 -5.92 -5.19 -12.09
N SER A 155 -6.70 -4.11 -12.24
CA SER A 155 -6.24 -2.86 -12.84
C SER A 155 -5.11 -2.23 -12.04
N ASP A 156 -5.30 -2.08 -10.72
CA ASP A 156 -4.33 -1.46 -9.81
C ASP A 156 -3.04 -2.30 -9.76
N THR A 157 -3.17 -3.62 -9.71
CA THR A 157 -2.01 -4.53 -9.78
C THR A 157 -1.24 -4.38 -11.09
N LYS A 158 -1.90 -4.34 -12.24
CA LYS A 158 -1.25 -4.14 -13.54
C LYS A 158 -0.55 -2.78 -13.64
N ASN A 159 -1.18 -1.74 -13.12
CA ASN A 159 -0.60 -0.40 -13.10
C ASN A 159 0.57 -0.32 -12.10
N ALA A 160 0.48 -0.97 -10.96
CA ALA A 160 1.61 -1.06 -10.02
C ALA A 160 2.85 -1.69 -10.68
N PHE A 161 2.70 -2.78 -11.44
CA PHE A 161 3.83 -3.37 -12.18
C PHE A 161 4.40 -2.48 -13.29
N LYS A 162 3.64 -1.54 -13.84
CA LYS A 162 4.16 -0.54 -14.78
C LYS A 162 4.87 0.62 -14.07
N MET A 163 4.41 0.97 -12.87
CA MET A 163 4.94 2.10 -12.09
C MET A 163 6.19 1.73 -11.28
N ILE A 164 6.35 0.46 -10.87
CA ILE A 164 7.49 0.05 -10.06
C ILE A 164 8.82 0.30 -10.77
N SER A 165 9.80 0.87 -10.09
CA SER A 165 11.10 1.20 -10.63
C SER A 165 11.85 -0.05 -11.09
N GLN A 166 12.34 -0.05 -12.32
CA GLN A 166 13.09 -1.19 -12.89
C GLN A 166 14.57 -1.19 -12.45
N GLY A 167 15.10 -0.05 -12.02
CA GLY A 167 16.52 0.11 -11.68
C GLY A 167 16.87 -0.04 -10.20
N ASN A 168 15.88 0.05 -9.31
CA ASN A 168 16.06 0.02 -7.86
C ASN A 168 15.41 -1.21 -7.22
N ALA A 169 15.75 -1.49 -5.97
CA ALA A 169 14.94 -2.37 -5.16
C ALA A 169 13.53 -1.77 -5.01
N GLY A 170 12.51 -2.58 -5.22
CA GLY A 170 11.13 -2.13 -5.18
C GLY A 170 10.22 -3.12 -4.45
N CYS A 171 9.08 -2.62 -3.97
CA CYS A 171 8.05 -3.43 -3.32
C CYS A 171 6.67 -3.03 -3.81
N ILE A 172 5.85 -4.02 -4.13
CA ILE A 172 4.40 -3.87 -4.26
C ILE A 172 3.78 -4.64 -3.11
N ALA A 173 2.94 -3.99 -2.32
CA ALA A 173 2.24 -4.60 -1.21
C ALA A 173 0.72 -4.48 -1.43
N TRP A 174 0.01 -5.57 -1.21
CA TRP A 174 -1.46 -5.66 -1.26
C TRP A 174 -1.99 -5.86 0.14
N HIS A 175 -3.02 -5.11 0.49
CA HIS A 175 -3.80 -5.31 1.70
C HIS A 175 -4.96 -6.31 1.49
N ASP A 176 -5.68 -6.60 2.54
CA ASP A 176 -6.89 -7.44 2.57
C ASP A 176 -6.74 -8.91 2.16
N HIS A 177 -5.53 -9.43 2.05
CA HIS A 177 -5.32 -10.85 1.87
C HIS A 177 -5.77 -11.62 3.13
N GLY A 178 -6.92 -12.25 3.06
CA GLY A 178 -7.51 -12.98 4.19
C GLY A 178 -8.59 -12.21 4.94
N ASN A 179 -8.90 -10.98 4.52
CA ASN A 179 -10.09 -10.29 4.98
C ASN A 179 -11.36 -11.05 4.53
N PRO A 180 -12.22 -11.49 5.47
CA PRO A 180 -13.40 -12.28 5.13
C PRO A 180 -14.41 -11.56 4.25
N LEU A 181 -14.36 -10.23 4.17
CA LEU A 181 -15.21 -9.43 3.27
C LEU A 181 -14.80 -9.59 1.80
N TYR A 182 -13.52 -9.90 1.53
CA TYR A 182 -12.97 -9.94 0.18
C TYR A 182 -12.30 -11.28 -0.15
N PRO A 183 -13.06 -12.40 -0.19
CA PRO A 183 -12.50 -13.75 -0.36
C PRO A 183 -11.84 -13.98 -1.73
N HIS A 184 -12.10 -13.13 -2.71
CA HIS A 184 -11.49 -13.18 -4.04
C HIS A 184 -10.06 -12.63 -4.07
N ILE A 185 -9.64 -11.80 -3.10
CA ILE A 185 -8.27 -11.26 -3.06
C ILE A 185 -7.22 -12.37 -2.89
N PRO A 186 -7.34 -13.29 -1.91
CA PRO A 186 -6.43 -14.44 -1.82
C PRO A 186 -6.40 -15.31 -3.09
N GLU A 187 -7.54 -15.50 -3.74
CA GLU A 187 -7.63 -16.26 -4.99
C GLU A 187 -6.87 -15.57 -6.13
N TYR A 188 -7.06 -14.25 -6.28
CA TYR A 188 -6.35 -13.45 -7.28
C TYR A 188 -4.83 -13.48 -7.06
N LEU A 189 -4.39 -13.22 -5.83
CA LEU A 189 -2.96 -13.22 -5.48
C LEU A 189 -2.36 -14.62 -5.57
N GLY A 190 -3.13 -15.68 -5.29
CA GLY A 190 -2.76 -17.06 -5.55
C GLY A 190 -2.41 -17.31 -7.01
N LYS A 191 -3.28 -16.91 -7.92
CA LYS A 191 -3.05 -17.00 -9.38
C LYS A 191 -1.86 -16.14 -9.84
N LEU A 192 -1.72 -14.93 -9.30
CA LEU A 192 -0.58 -14.06 -9.60
C LEU A 192 0.74 -14.71 -9.16
N SER A 193 0.73 -15.50 -8.09
CA SER A 193 1.91 -16.20 -7.58
C SER A 193 2.46 -17.30 -8.49
N ASP A 194 1.70 -17.73 -9.52
CA ASP A 194 2.16 -18.67 -10.54
C ASP A 194 3.21 -18.04 -11.46
N SER A 195 3.17 -16.71 -11.62
CA SER A 195 4.08 -15.95 -12.49
C SER A 195 5.00 -14.99 -11.75
N ARG A 196 4.73 -14.71 -10.48
CA ARG A 196 5.47 -13.76 -9.62
C ARG A 196 5.77 -14.39 -8.27
N GLN A 197 6.95 -14.13 -7.72
CA GLN A 197 7.29 -14.60 -6.38
C GLN A 197 6.64 -13.70 -5.34
N LEU A 198 5.50 -14.11 -4.79
CA LEU A 198 4.79 -13.39 -3.75
C LEU A 198 5.08 -13.97 -2.37
N PHE A 199 5.08 -13.10 -1.38
CA PHE A 199 5.23 -13.40 0.04
C PHE A 199 4.01 -12.91 0.79
N HIS A 200 3.43 -13.76 1.62
CA HIS A 200 2.35 -13.42 2.55
C HIS A 200 2.87 -13.43 3.98
N ILE A 201 2.57 -12.38 4.74
CA ILE A 201 2.91 -12.33 6.16
C ILE A 201 1.82 -13.06 6.95
N GLU A 202 2.20 -14.15 7.62
CA GLU A 202 1.29 -14.92 8.47
C GLU A 202 0.64 -14.01 9.53
N GLU A 203 -0.60 -14.28 9.88
CA GLU A 203 -1.39 -13.55 10.89
C GLU A 203 -1.67 -12.07 10.51
N SER A 204 -1.49 -11.69 9.23
CA SER A 204 -1.78 -10.37 8.70
C SER A 204 -2.62 -10.46 7.43
N TRP A 205 -3.07 -9.30 6.97
CA TRP A 205 -3.75 -9.19 5.67
C TRP A 205 -2.80 -8.67 4.57
N THR A 206 -1.49 -8.73 4.79
CA THR A 206 -0.51 -8.18 3.86
C THR A 206 0.18 -9.26 3.04
N THR A 207 0.13 -9.10 1.73
CA THR A 207 0.94 -9.85 0.75
C THR A 207 1.82 -8.87 -0.01
N PHE A 208 3.03 -9.27 -0.42
CA PHE A 208 3.93 -8.39 -1.13
C PHE A 208 4.80 -9.10 -2.17
N PHE A 209 5.30 -8.32 -3.11
CA PHE A 209 6.30 -8.65 -4.11
C PHE A 209 7.53 -7.79 -3.92
N LEU A 210 8.72 -8.38 -4.07
CA LEU A 210 9.99 -7.63 -4.06
C LEU A 210 10.65 -7.70 -5.43
N GLN A 211 11.04 -6.55 -5.96
CA GLN A 211 11.79 -6.42 -7.21
C GLN A 211 13.25 -6.06 -6.94
N ASN A 212 14.17 -6.64 -7.72
CA ASN A 212 15.62 -6.40 -7.62
C ASN A 212 16.16 -6.54 -6.19
N SER A 213 15.71 -7.56 -5.46
CA SER A 213 15.97 -7.73 -4.03
C SER A 213 16.37 -9.17 -3.67
N GLU A 214 17.15 -9.83 -4.52
CA GLU A 214 17.49 -11.26 -4.35
C GLU A 214 18.11 -11.56 -2.97
N GLY A 215 18.95 -10.67 -2.46
CA GLY A 215 19.52 -10.79 -1.12
C GLY A 215 18.46 -10.77 -0.01
N LEU A 216 17.46 -9.88 -0.10
CA LEU A 216 16.33 -9.81 0.83
C LEU A 216 15.44 -11.03 0.71
N VAL A 217 15.18 -11.47 -0.51
CA VAL A 217 14.39 -12.68 -0.80
C VAL A 217 15.05 -13.92 -0.18
N ALA A 218 16.38 -14.05 -0.29
CA ALA A 218 17.11 -15.14 0.32
C ALA A 218 17.00 -15.15 1.86
N LEU A 219 17.11 -13.97 2.48
CA LEU A 219 16.97 -13.81 3.94
C LEU A 219 15.54 -14.10 4.44
N LEU A 220 14.51 -13.77 3.66
CA LEU A 220 13.12 -14.08 4.03
C LEU A 220 12.83 -15.58 3.97
N LYS A 221 13.52 -16.33 3.11
CA LYS A 221 13.33 -17.78 2.93
C LYS A 221 14.14 -18.64 3.91
N SER A 222 15.23 -18.11 4.46
CA SER A 222 16.07 -18.78 5.47
C SER A 222 15.37 -18.81 6.84
#